data_312e7604be89fce373f0c09e9999fc1a
#
_entry.id   312e7604be89fce373f0c09e9999fc1a
#
_cell.length_a   1.000
_cell.length_b   1.000
_cell.length_c   1.000
_cell.angle_alpha   90.00
_cell.angle_beta   90.00
_cell.angle_gamma   90.00
#
_symmetry.space_group_name_H-M   'P 1'
#
loop_
_entity.id
_entity.type
_entity.pdbx_description
1 polymer ?
#
loop_
_entity_poly.entity_id
_entity_poly.type
_entity_poly.pdbx_seq_one_letter_code
_entity_poly.pdbx_strand_id
1 'polypeptide(L)'
;LPRLVGRRVALIGWPITAKPVVTSGGEAMEFVSFEDETALYETVLFPGAFARYRHLLFDERPLIVRGVVEEDRTAVTVTVDSLERLG
;
A
#
# COMPACT_ATOMS: atom_id res chain seq x y z
N LEU A 1 -6.88 0.69 13.09
CA LEU A 1 -5.96 1.62 12.42
C LEU A 1 -6.20 3.09 12.74
N PRO A 2 -7.45 3.57 13.03
CA PRO A 2 -7.64 5.00 13.28
C PRO A 2 -6.73 5.58 14.35
N ARG A 3 -6.37 4.78 15.34
CA ARG A 3 -5.47 5.22 16.40
C ARG A 3 -4.03 5.37 15.95
N LEU A 4 -3.71 4.86 14.78
CA LEU A 4 -2.35 4.86 14.24
C LEU A 4 -2.12 5.91 13.18
N VAL A 5 -3.10 6.79 12.95
CA VAL A 5 -2.98 7.86 11.96
C VAL A 5 -1.73 8.68 12.23
N GLY A 6 -0.93 8.89 11.20
CA GLY A 6 0.34 9.60 11.29
C GLY A 6 1.50 8.74 11.75
N ARG A 7 1.26 7.48 12.10
CA ARG A 7 2.31 6.58 12.56
C ARG A 7 2.83 5.69 11.46
N ARG A 8 4.09 5.33 11.58
CA ARG A 8 4.69 4.34 10.70
C ARG A 8 4.28 2.95 11.16
N VAL A 9 3.91 2.11 10.20
CA VAL A 9 3.50 0.73 10.47
C VAL A 9 4.22 -0.22 9.54
N ALA A 10 4.29 -1.48 9.96
CA ALA A 10 4.72 -2.59 9.11
C ALA A 10 3.63 -3.64 9.19
N LEU A 11 3.00 -3.92 8.06
CA LEU A 11 1.88 -4.84 7.98
C LEU A 11 2.23 -5.95 7.01
N ILE A 12 1.64 -7.13 7.23
CA ILE A 12 1.82 -8.26 6.33
C ILE A 12 0.52 -8.48 5.59
N GLY A 13 0.61 -8.77 4.31
CA GLY A 13 -0.60 -9.08 3.56
C GLY A 13 -0.32 -9.47 2.13
N TRP A 14 -1.37 -9.95 1.48
CA TRP A 14 -1.36 -10.29 0.06
C TRP A 14 -2.05 -9.18 -0.72
N PRO A 15 -1.47 -8.72 -1.85
CA PRO A 15 -2.17 -7.78 -2.71
C PRO A 15 -3.31 -8.52 -3.41
N ILE A 16 -4.53 -7.98 -3.29
CA ILE A 16 -5.71 -8.64 -3.87
C ILE A 16 -6.34 -7.83 -4.99
N THR A 17 -6.33 -6.50 -4.91
CA THR A 17 -6.79 -5.65 -6.01
C THR A 17 -5.83 -4.48 -6.16
N ALA A 18 -5.71 -4.02 -7.39
CA ALA A 18 -4.82 -2.90 -7.71
C ALA A 18 -5.52 -2.01 -8.72
N LYS A 19 -5.49 -0.71 -8.48
CA LYS A 19 -6.12 0.28 -9.36
C LYS A 19 -5.08 1.32 -9.75
N PRO A 20 -4.56 1.25 -10.98
CA PRO A 20 -3.58 2.22 -11.44
C PRO A 20 -4.25 3.57 -11.72
N VAL A 21 -3.52 4.63 -11.44
CA VAL A 21 -3.98 6.00 -11.65
C VAL A 21 -2.79 6.79 -12.18
N VAL A 22 -3.08 7.76 -13.05
CA VAL A 22 -2.06 8.69 -13.54
C VAL A 22 -2.30 10.04 -12.88
N THR A 23 -1.24 10.60 -12.28
CA THR A 23 -1.33 11.90 -11.64
C THR A 23 -1.49 13.02 -12.67
N SER A 24 -1.84 14.21 -12.21
CA SER A 24 -1.95 15.37 -13.10
C SER A 24 -0.62 15.70 -13.79
N GLY A 25 0.50 15.30 -13.20
CA GLY A 25 1.81 15.47 -13.80
C GLY A 25 2.22 14.36 -14.76
N GLY A 26 1.33 13.39 -15.01
CA GLY A 26 1.62 12.29 -15.93
C GLY A 26 2.36 11.12 -15.30
N GLU A 27 2.48 11.09 -13.99
CA GLU A 27 3.20 10.01 -13.30
C GLU A 27 2.25 8.91 -12.86
N ALA A 28 2.72 7.67 -12.94
CA ALA A 28 1.91 6.51 -12.57
C ALA A 28 2.00 6.24 -11.07
N MET A 29 0.85 6.02 -10.46
CA MET A 29 0.73 5.57 -9.08
C MET A 29 -0.36 4.51 -9.00
N GLU A 30 -0.53 3.89 -7.84
CA GLU A 30 -1.48 2.80 -7.72
C GLU A 30 -2.10 2.72 -6.34
N PHE A 31 -3.40 2.46 -6.31
CA PHE A 31 -4.10 2.10 -5.07
C PHE A 31 -4.17 0.58 -5.02
N VAL A 32 -3.74 0.00 -3.92
CA VAL A 32 -3.69 -1.45 -3.77
C VAL A 32 -4.39 -1.84 -2.48
N SER A 33 -5.30 -2.82 -2.57
CA SER A 33 -5.91 -3.40 -1.40
C SER A 33 -5.14 -4.65 -1.00
N PHE A 34 -4.76 -4.72 0.25
CA PHE A 34 -4.07 -5.88 0.82
C PHE A 34 -4.98 -6.59 1.80
N GLU A 35 -4.80 -7.89 1.91
CA GLU A 35 -5.55 -8.71 2.84
C GLU A 35 -4.59 -9.49 3.71
N ASP A 36 -4.83 -9.48 5.02
CA ASP A 36 -4.17 -10.41 5.93
C ASP A 36 -5.22 -11.43 6.41
N GLU A 37 -4.91 -12.19 7.44
CA GLU A 37 -5.82 -13.24 7.92
C GLU A 37 -7.11 -12.69 8.52
N THR A 38 -7.12 -11.45 8.95
CA THR A 38 -8.23 -10.89 9.72
C THR A 38 -8.89 -9.69 9.08
N ALA A 39 -8.22 -9.01 8.16
CA ALA A 39 -8.70 -7.72 7.68
C ALA A 39 -8.21 -7.39 6.28
N LEU A 40 -8.92 -6.47 5.68
CA LEU A 40 -8.58 -5.88 4.41
C LEU A 40 -8.16 -4.44 4.66
N TYR A 41 -7.10 -3.98 4.06
CA TYR A 41 -6.69 -2.59 4.23
C TYR A 41 -6.24 -1.98 2.91
N GLU A 42 -6.48 -0.69 2.78
CA GLU A 42 -6.19 0.06 1.57
C GLU A 42 -4.84 0.74 1.67
N THR A 43 -4.11 0.73 0.57
CA THR A 43 -2.81 1.40 0.51
C THR A 43 -2.73 2.25 -0.74
N VAL A 44 -1.79 3.19 -0.74
CA VAL A 44 -1.46 3.96 -1.93
C VAL A 44 0.06 3.94 -2.12
N LEU A 45 0.47 3.68 -3.36
CA LEU A 45 1.86 3.77 -3.77
C LEU A 45 1.98 4.99 -4.67
N PHE A 46 2.52 6.08 -4.14
CA PHE A 46 2.81 7.28 -4.92
C PHE A 46 3.91 6.97 -5.94
N PRO A 47 4.12 7.82 -6.94
CA PRO A 47 4.97 7.46 -8.08
C PRO A 47 6.35 6.92 -7.72
N GLY A 48 7.00 7.47 -6.72
CA GLY A 48 8.32 6.99 -6.31
C GLY A 48 8.29 5.55 -5.82
N ALA A 49 7.36 5.26 -4.92
CA ALA A 49 7.21 3.91 -4.36
C ALA A 49 6.69 2.95 -5.43
N PHE A 50 5.75 3.40 -6.25
CA PHE A 50 5.20 2.56 -7.30
C PHE A 50 6.30 2.13 -8.28
N ALA A 51 7.10 3.07 -8.75
CA ALA A 51 8.18 2.75 -9.69
C ALA A 51 9.18 1.76 -9.11
N ARG A 52 9.45 1.86 -7.81
CA ARG A 52 10.45 1.04 -7.15
C ARG A 52 9.95 -0.36 -6.81
N TYR A 53 8.70 -0.48 -6.38
CA TYR A 53 8.21 -1.73 -5.82
C TYR A 53 7.12 -2.42 -6.63
N ARG A 54 6.68 -1.84 -7.75
CA ARG A 54 5.57 -2.40 -8.53
C ARG A 54 5.77 -3.87 -8.90
N HIS A 55 7.01 -4.28 -9.13
CA HIS A 55 7.31 -5.65 -9.53
C HIS A 55 6.93 -6.68 -8.46
N LEU A 56 6.89 -6.27 -7.19
CA LEU A 56 6.51 -7.17 -6.11
C LEU A 56 5.00 -7.41 -6.05
N LEU A 57 4.21 -6.52 -6.64
CA LEU A 57 2.75 -6.65 -6.61
C LEU A 57 2.24 -7.78 -7.49
N PHE A 58 3.05 -8.29 -8.39
CA PHE A 58 2.68 -9.41 -9.23
C PHE A 58 3.03 -10.76 -8.63
N ASP A 59 3.75 -10.77 -7.52
CA ASP A 59 4.06 -12.01 -6.82
C ASP A 59 2.82 -12.47 -6.06
N GLU A 60 2.62 -13.78 -6.02
CA GLU A 60 1.53 -14.37 -5.25
C GLU A 60 1.95 -14.66 -3.81
N ARG A 61 2.95 -13.96 -3.34
CA ARG A 61 3.51 -14.15 -2.01
C ARG A 61 3.11 -13.02 -1.09
N PRO A 62 3.04 -13.28 0.20
CA PRO A 62 2.78 -12.20 1.14
C PRO A 62 3.92 -11.19 1.15
N LEU A 63 3.57 -9.94 1.37
CA LEU A 63 4.53 -8.85 1.40
C LEU A 63 4.50 -8.19 2.77
N ILE A 64 5.64 -7.64 3.16
CA ILE A 64 5.71 -6.73 4.28
C ILE A 64 5.50 -5.33 3.72
N VAL A 65 4.44 -4.67 4.18
CA VAL A 65 4.05 -3.33 3.73
C VAL A 65 4.47 -2.35 4.81
N ARG A 66 5.42 -1.48 4.50
CA ARG A 66 5.84 -0.43 5.44
C ARG A 66 5.39 0.91 4.92
N GLY A 67 4.83 1.70 5.78
CA GLY A 67 4.37 3.00 5.40
C GLY A 67 3.79 3.78 6.56
N VAL A 68 3.07 4.84 6.23
CA VAL A 68 2.47 5.75 7.20
C VAL A 68 0.95 5.65 7.07
N VAL A 69 0.27 5.49 8.20
CA VAL A 69 -1.19 5.48 8.24
C VAL A 69 -1.69 6.91 8.09
N GLU A 70 -2.56 7.12 7.14
CA GLU A 70 -3.15 8.42 6.91
C GLU A 70 -4.67 8.31 6.85
N GLU A 71 -5.34 9.40 7.21
CA GLU A 71 -6.77 9.45 7.18
C GLU A 71 -7.21 10.63 6.32
N ASP A 72 -8.13 10.36 5.39
CA ASP A 72 -8.73 11.38 4.56
C ASP A 72 -10.24 11.24 4.67
N ARG A 73 -10.85 12.18 5.40
CA ARG A 73 -12.29 12.21 5.65
C ARG A 73 -12.78 10.91 6.28
N THR A 74 -13.25 9.99 5.45
CA THR A 74 -13.86 8.74 5.94
C THR A 74 -12.99 7.54 5.70
N ALA A 75 -11.86 7.69 5.01
CA ALA A 75 -11.02 6.57 4.61
C ALA A 75 -9.69 6.60 5.34
N VAL A 76 -9.26 5.43 5.79
CA VAL A 76 -7.93 5.25 6.38
C VAL A 76 -7.11 4.45 5.37
N THR A 77 -5.96 4.98 5.00
CA THR A 77 -5.07 4.34 4.04
C THR A 77 -3.65 4.32 4.58
N VAL A 78 -2.86 3.40 4.03
CA VAL A 78 -1.42 3.36 4.31
C VAL A 78 -0.69 3.91 3.09
N THR A 79 0.06 4.99 3.31
CA THR A 79 0.94 5.50 2.27
C THR A 79 2.21 4.67 2.31
N VAL A 80 2.43 3.88 1.28
CA VAL A 80 3.50 2.88 1.26
C VAL A 80 4.86 3.52 1.05
N ASP A 81 5.79 3.26 1.95
CA ASP A 81 7.19 3.65 1.81
C ASP A 81 7.98 2.54 1.12
N SER A 82 7.71 1.29 1.48
CA SER A 82 8.42 0.15 0.90
C SER A 82 7.59 -1.12 0.97
N LEU A 83 7.90 -2.03 0.06
CA LEU A 83 7.37 -3.38 0.06
C LEU A 83 8.54 -4.34 0.08
N GLU A 84 8.35 -5.47 0.75
CA GLU A 84 9.39 -6.49 0.85
C GLU A 84 8.73 -7.85 0.89
N ARG A 85 9.34 -8.83 0.24
CA ARG A 85 8.84 -10.19 0.31
C ARG A 85 9.03 -10.75 1.71
N LEU A 86 8.01 -11.41 2.21
CA LEU A 86 8.08 -12.10 3.48
C LEU A 86 8.76 -13.46 3.25
N GLY A 87 9.87 -13.65 3.87
CA GLY A 87 10.64 -14.88 3.77
C GLY A 87 11.78 -14.81 2.75
#